data_d93338db84f6a2f6406995e9285dbbd8
#
_entry.id   d93338db84f6a2f6406995e9285dbbd8
#
_cell.length_a   1.000
_cell.length_b   1.000
_cell.length_c   1.000
_cell.angle_alpha   90.00
_cell.angle_beta   90.00
_cell.angle_gamma   90.00
#
_symmetry.space_group_name_H-M   'P 1'
#
loop_
_entity.id
_entity.type
_entity.pdbx_description
1 polymer ?
#
loop_
_entity_poly.entity_id
_entity_poly.type
_entity_poly.pdbx_seq_one_letter_code
_entity_poly.pdbx_strand_id
1 'polypeptide(L)'
;MKKNARNKLVCLALALALLLGCALGAWPAGARSLAWENPFTDVEESDWFYPHVQWAAGSGVLSGTNATTFEPDAPMTRGMFITALANWEGIDPAQYPGSRFQDVAEGAWYAAPIQWAASWGIASGTGQGDFTFDAPTLDTFSPLAPLTRQDAVVLLYQYMSALDVEMESASGQLGRFPDGEDTALYARNAMEWAITNQILQGSDGMLLPGGTLTRAQAAAVLDNFSAQAPQRETMEAPASITTITWTYTAGEQEYQFRIPQIQAEGVDTVEINRAIVNRYTYAVNNSSALVNGGYQPIYSDVGYYYSVFQGFGDFRILSLVTYDKWNEDYSFAVWNVDLSTGQLVESAQLLAKAGYRVDRLQPENSRRPGRGF
;
A
#
# COMPACT_ATOMS: atom_id res chain seq x y z
N MET A 1 -57.78 -4.03 17.92
CA MET A 1 -56.85 -3.63 19.03
C MET A 1 -56.03 -4.76 19.66
N LYS A 2 -56.19 -6.05 19.28
CA LYS A 2 -55.46 -7.18 19.94
C LYS A 2 -54.12 -7.56 19.25
N LYS A 3 -53.83 -7.10 18.05
CA LYS A 3 -52.58 -7.44 17.31
C LYS A 3 -51.34 -6.60 17.71
N ASN A 4 -51.55 -5.35 18.17
CA ASN A 4 -50.44 -4.47 18.57
C ASN A 4 -49.88 -4.77 19.98
N ALA A 5 -50.65 -5.40 20.86
CA ALA A 5 -50.20 -5.77 22.20
C ALA A 5 -49.24 -6.98 22.15
N ARG A 6 -49.48 -7.92 21.23
CA ARG A 6 -48.65 -9.13 21.07
C ARG A 6 -47.28 -8.83 20.53
N ASN A 7 -47.18 -7.88 19.60
CA ASN A 7 -45.87 -7.46 19.04
C ASN A 7 -45.04 -6.64 20.04
N LYS A 8 -45.68 -5.82 20.90
CA LYS A 8 -44.99 -5.12 21.99
C LYS A 8 -44.45 -6.05 23.06
N LEU A 9 -45.19 -7.14 23.36
CA LEU A 9 -44.73 -8.15 24.33
C LEU A 9 -43.57 -8.99 23.80
N VAL A 10 -43.53 -9.29 22.49
CA VAL A 10 -42.44 -10.03 21.88
C VAL A 10 -41.17 -9.16 21.81
N CYS A 11 -41.30 -7.87 21.49
CA CYS A 11 -40.15 -6.93 21.49
C CYS A 11 -39.61 -6.70 22.92
N LEU A 12 -40.51 -6.66 23.92
CA LEU A 12 -40.09 -6.51 25.35
C LEU A 12 -39.40 -7.77 25.88
N ALA A 13 -39.84 -8.96 25.47
CA ALA A 13 -39.21 -10.22 25.81
C ALA A 13 -37.83 -10.41 25.17
N LEU A 14 -37.65 -9.95 23.92
CA LEU A 14 -36.37 -9.96 23.23
C LEU A 14 -35.38 -8.93 23.82
N ALA A 15 -35.87 -7.74 24.23
CA ALA A 15 -35.04 -6.74 24.89
C ALA A 15 -34.64 -7.20 26.32
N LEU A 16 -35.51 -7.90 27.04
CA LEU A 16 -35.20 -8.44 28.36
C LEU A 16 -34.20 -9.61 28.28
N ALA A 17 -34.27 -10.44 27.24
CA ALA A 17 -33.31 -11.52 27.01
C ALA A 17 -31.92 -11.00 26.66
N LEU A 18 -31.81 -9.87 25.94
CA LEU A 18 -30.55 -9.18 25.65
C LEU A 18 -29.96 -8.48 26.91
N LEU A 19 -30.80 -7.95 27.80
CA LEU A 19 -30.34 -7.31 29.03
C LEU A 19 -29.97 -8.32 30.14
N LEU A 20 -30.59 -9.51 30.19
CA LEU A 20 -30.17 -10.56 31.11
C LEU A 20 -28.88 -11.29 30.65
N GLY A 21 -28.55 -11.26 29.35
CA GLY A 21 -27.30 -11.78 28.83
C GLY A 21 -26.06 -10.93 29.19
N CYS A 22 -26.28 -9.65 29.49
CA CYS A 22 -25.19 -8.74 29.89
C CYS A 22 -24.96 -8.68 31.42
N ALA A 23 -25.86 -9.24 32.26
CA ALA A 23 -25.77 -9.12 33.71
C ALA A 23 -25.18 -10.35 34.43
N LEU A 24 -24.88 -11.43 33.69
CA LEU A 24 -24.15 -12.58 34.21
C LEU A 24 -22.81 -12.67 33.51
N GLY A 25 -21.95 -11.71 33.78
CA GLY A 25 -20.57 -11.68 33.38
C GLY A 25 -19.69 -12.73 34.05
N ALA A 26 -19.98 -13.98 33.76
CA ALA A 26 -19.03 -15.07 33.84
C ALA A 26 -19.20 -15.85 32.53
N TRP A 27 -18.49 -15.44 31.49
CA TRP A 27 -18.18 -16.41 30.45
C TRP A 27 -17.45 -17.55 31.14
N PRO A 28 -17.91 -18.79 30.96
CA PRO A 28 -17.18 -19.93 31.52
C PRO A 28 -15.76 -19.81 30.93
N ALA A 29 -14.78 -19.78 31.82
CA ALA A 29 -13.37 -19.99 31.49
C ALA A 29 -13.25 -21.43 30.96
N GLY A 30 -13.60 -21.61 29.70
CA GLY A 30 -13.79 -22.88 29.04
C GLY A 30 -14.50 -22.75 27.69
N ALA A 31 -14.53 -21.53 27.07
CA ALA A 31 -14.62 -21.46 25.63
C ALA A 31 -13.37 -22.21 25.14
N ARG A 32 -13.56 -23.51 24.81
CA ARG A 32 -12.59 -24.24 24.01
C ARG A 32 -12.35 -23.32 22.80
N SER A 33 -11.22 -22.66 22.76
CA SER A 33 -10.60 -22.28 21.51
C SER A 33 -10.72 -23.56 20.69
N LEU A 34 -11.49 -23.51 19.61
CA LEU A 34 -11.46 -24.62 18.65
C LEU A 34 -9.98 -24.74 18.33
N ALA A 35 -9.36 -25.81 18.86
CA ALA A 35 -7.93 -26.02 18.65
C ALA A 35 -7.76 -26.00 17.14
N TRP A 36 -6.89 -25.13 16.64
CA TRP A 36 -6.57 -25.12 15.23
C TRP A 36 -6.17 -26.53 14.82
N GLU A 37 -6.91 -27.13 13.91
CA GLU A 37 -6.56 -28.42 13.36
C GLU A 37 -5.65 -28.15 12.15
N ASN A 38 -4.44 -28.70 12.21
CA ASN A 38 -3.48 -28.55 11.12
C ASN A 38 -4.01 -29.22 9.83
N PRO A 39 -4.35 -28.48 8.79
CA PRO A 39 -4.81 -29.06 7.52
C PRO A 39 -3.67 -29.54 6.64
N PHE A 40 -2.41 -29.17 6.96
CA PHE A 40 -1.26 -29.36 6.08
C PHE A 40 -0.54 -30.67 6.35
N THR A 41 -0.34 -31.45 5.30
CA THR A 41 0.35 -32.75 5.36
C THR A 41 1.87 -32.61 5.34
N ASP A 42 2.38 -31.44 5.01
CA ASP A 42 3.80 -31.07 4.91
C ASP A 42 4.26 -30.17 6.08
N VAL A 43 3.50 -30.15 7.17
CA VAL A 43 3.81 -29.41 8.41
C VAL A 43 3.56 -30.36 9.58
N GLU A 44 4.60 -30.77 10.28
CA GLU A 44 4.52 -31.64 11.43
C GLU A 44 4.68 -30.85 12.75
N GLU A 45 4.10 -31.35 13.87
CA GLU A 45 4.25 -30.70 15.18
C GLU A 45 5.69 -30.61 15.65
N SER A 46 6.56 -31.48 15.13
CA SER A 46 8.00 -31.51 15.42
C SER A 46 8.80 -30.46 14.68
N ASP A 47 8.22 -29.83 13.65
CA ASP A 47 8.90 -28.82 12.85
C ASP A 47 9.13 -27.54 13.67
N TRP A 48 10.29 -26.92 13.54
CA TRP A 48 10.63 -25.69 14.24
C TRP A 48 9.66 -24.56 13.88
N PHE A 49 9.08 -24.59 12.68
CA PHE A 49 8.17 -23.57 12.18
C PHE A 49 6.68 -23.86 12.49
N TYR A 50 6.36 -25.03 13.06
CA TYR A 50 4.98 -25.40 13.34
C TYR A 50 4.16 -24.34 14.08
N PRO A 51 4.64 -23.77 15.21
CA PRO A 51 3.88 -22.75 15.94
C PRO A 51 3.65 -21.48 15.12
N HIS A 52 4.61 -21.11 14.27
CA HIS A 52 4.51 -19.94 13.42
C HIS A 52 3.53 -20.16 12.25
N VAL A 53 3.54 -21.35 11.65
CA VAL A 53 2.55 -21.72 10.63
C VAL A 53 1.15 -21.82 11.22
N GLN A 54 1.04 -22.39 12.43
CA GLN A 54 -0.23 -22.43 13.18
C GLN A 54 -0.78 -21.01 13.40
N TRP A 55 0.07 -20.08 13.85
CA TRP A 55 -0.31 -18.69 14.03
C TRP A 55 -0.72 -18.04 12.69
N ALA A 56 0.11 -18.15 11.67
CA ALA A 56 -0.10 -17.48 10.38
C ALA A 56 -1.33 -17.98 9.65
N ALA A 57 -1.57 -19.30 9.64
CA ALA A 57 -2.74 -19.90 9.02
C ALA A 57 -4.00 -19.72 9.87
N GLY A 58 -3.88 -19.84 11.20
CA GLY A 58 -4.99 -19.68 12.14
C GLY A 58 -5.52 -18.25 12.21
N SER A 59 -4.67 -17.25 12.00
CA SER A 59 -5.04 -15.83 11.92
C SER A 59 -5.41 -15.36 10.50
N GLY A 60 -5.25 -16.20 9.48
CA GLY A 60 -5.52 -15.83 8.09
C GLY A 60 -4.44 -14.97 7.43
N VAL A 61 -3.31 -14.75 8.10
CA VAL A 61 -2.17 -13.96 7.58
C VAL A 61 -1.54 -14.65 6.37
N LEU A 62 -1.27 -15.97 6.50
CA LEU A 62 -0.80 -16.81 5.39
C LEU A 62 -1.72 -18.01 5.23
N SER A 63 -2.07 -18.32 4.01
CA SER A 63 -2.79 -19.55 3.66
C SER A 63 -1.83 -20.61 3.12
N GLY A 64 -2.28 -21.87 3.10
CA GLY A 64 -1.61 -22.90 2.31
C GLY A 64 -1.56 -22.55 0.83
N THR A 65 -0.66 -23.20 0.09
CA THR A 65 -0.63 -23.12 -1.38
C THR A 65 -1.82 -23.86 -2.00
N ASN A 66 -2.38 -24.80 -1.23
CA ASN A 66 -3.68 -25.43 -1.48
C ASN A 66 -4.32 -25.86 -0.13
N ALA A 67 -5.40 -26.62 -0.18
CA ALA A 67 -6.14 -27.01 1.00
C ALA A 67 -5.35 -27.89 2.00
N THR A 68 -4.32 -28.58 1.56
CA THR A 68 -3.60 -29.60 2.34
C THR A 68 -2.09 -29.44 2.37
N THR A 69 -1.53 -28.44 1.71
CA THR A 69 -0.08 -28.17 1.72
C THR A 69 0.21 -26.71 2.00
N PHE A 70 1.24 -26.45 2.80
CA PHE A 70 1.76 -25.12 3.10
C PHE A 70 2.97 -24.75 2.25
N GLU A 71 3.77 -25.74 1.84
CA GLU A 71 5.05 -25.59 1.15
C GLU A 71 6.06 -24.76 1.94
N PRO A 72 6.47 -25.20 3.15
CA PRO A 72 7.30 -24.42 4.07
C PRO A 72 8.64 -23.97 3.49
N ASP A 73 9.26 -24.76 2.66
CA ASP A 73 10.57 -24.50 2.03
C ASP A 73 10.47 -23.71 0.72
N ALA A 74 9.26 -23.49 0.19
CA ALA A 74 9.08 -22.74 -1.04
C ALA A 74 9.48 -21.26 -0.83
N PRO A 75 10.06 -20.59 -1.86
CA PRO A 75 10.38 -19.17 -1.79
C PRO A 75 9.16 -18.31 -1.52
N MET A 76 9.27 -17.40 -0.56
CA MET A 76 8.30 -16.33 -0.37
C MET A 76 8.50 -15.27 -1.45
N THR A 77 7.44 -14.88 -2.16
CA THR A 77 7.54 -13.79 -3.13
C THR A 77 7.21 -12.43 -2.50
N ARG A 78 7.63 -11.34 -3.15
CA ARG A 78 7.33 -9.97 -2.71
C ARG A 78 5.82 -9.74 -2.61
N GLY A 79 5.06 -10.17 -3.61
CA GLY A 79 3.60 -10.06 -3.61
C GLY A 79 2.93 -10.86 -2.50
N MET A 80 3.40 -12.10 -2.23
CA MET A 80 2.92 -12.92 -1.12
C MET A 80 3.13 -12.24 0.23
N PHE A 81 4.30 -11.67 0.47
CA PHE A 81 4.63 -11.05 1.75
C PHE A 81 3.81 -9.78 2.01
N ILE A 82 3.66 -8.94 0.99
CA ILE A 82 2.79 -7.76 1.09
C ILE A 82 1.33 -8.17 1.31
N THR A 83 0.86 -9.23 0.65
CA THR A 83 -0.50 -9.74 0.86
C THR A 83 -0.67 -10.28 2.27
N ALA A 84 0.33 -10.97 2.82
CA ALA A 84 0.30 -11.43 4.20
C ALA A 84 0.21 -10.25 5.19
N LEU A 85 0.99 -9.19 4.97
CA LEU A 85 0.95 -7.98 5.79
C LEU A 85 -0.41 -7.26 5.67
N ALA A 86 -0.97 -7.19 4.46
CA ALA A 86 -2.29 -6.62 4.21
C ALA A 86 -3.42 -7.44 4.86
N ASN A 87 -3.31 -8.78 4.84
CA ASN A 87 -4.24 -9.67 5.54
C ASN A 87 -4.17 -9.46 7.05
N TRP A 88 -2.96 -9.32 7.61
CA TRP A 88 -2.77 -9.07 9.04
C TRP A 88 -3.34 -7.71 9.45
N GLU A 89 -3.18 -6.69 8.60
CA GLU A 89 -3.80 -5.37 8.80
C GLU A 89 -5.33 -5.41 8.64
N GLY A 90 -5.86 -6.33 7.84
CA GLY A 90 -7.29 -6.44 7.58
C GLY A 90 -7.82 -5.39 6.61
N ILE A 91 -7.03 -5.00 5.62
CA ILE A 91 -7.44 -3.97 4.65
C ILE A 91 -8.69 -4.39 3.86
N ASP A 92 -9.50 -3.41 3.50
CA ASP A 92 -10.56 -3.60 2.49
C ASP A 92 -9.97 -3.41 1.08
N PRO A 93 -9.85 -4.48 0.26
CA PRO A 93 -9.29 -4.37 -1.09
C PRO A 93 -10.02 -3.38 -2.00
N ALA A 94 -11.32 -3.12 -1.75
CA ALA A 94 -12.10 -2.19 -2.55
C ALA A 94 -11.64 -0.73 -2.41
N GLN A 95 -10.91 -0.41 -1.34
CA GLN A 95 -10.35 0.93 -1.12
C GLN A 95 -9.07 1.18 -1.91
N TYR A 96 -8.48 0.15 -2.51
CA TYR A 96 -7.18 0.23 -3.21
C TYR A 96 -7.28 -0.27 -4.66
N PRO A 97 -8.08 0.40 -5.51
CA PRO A 97 -8.21 0.03 -6.92
C PRO A 97 -6.96 0.44 -7.70
N GLY A 98 -6.71 -0.28 -8.79
CA GLY A 98 -5.61 0.02 -9.71
C GLY A 98 -4.23 -0.39 -9.20
N SER A 99 -3.20 0.04 -9.89
CA SER A 99 -1.79 -0.11 -9.50
C SER A 99 -0.94 0.97 -10.14
N ARG A 100 0.05 1.48 -9.39
CA ARG A 100 1.09 2.35 -9.93
C ARG A 100 2.20 1.60 -10.65
N PHE A 101 2.20 0.27 -10.61
CA PHE A 101 3.25 -0.57 -11.18
C PHE A 101 2.75 -1.26 -12.45
N GLN A 102 3.56 -1.20 -13.52
CA GLN A 102 3.17 -1.74 -14.83
C GLN A 102 3.09 -3.26 -14.88
N ASP A 103 3.80 -3.95 -13.98
CA ASP A 103 3.84 -5.41 -13.87
C ASP A 103 2.85 -5.99 -12.85
N VAL A 104 1.99 -5.15 -12.30
CA VAL A 104 0.90 -5.56 -11.40
C VAL A 104 -0.41 -5.53 -12.19
N ALA A 105 -0.83 -6.71 -12.64
CA ALA A 105 -2.05 -6.85 -13.43
C ALA A 105 -3.30 -6.49 -12.62
N GLU A 106 -4.23 -5.77 -13.24
CA GLU A 106 -5.53 -5.48 -12.66
C GLU A 106 -6.27 -6.79 -12.35
N GLY A 107 -6.86 -6.88 -11.15
CA GLY A 107 -7.56 -8.08 -10.67
C GLY A 107 -6.65 -9.23 -10.21
N ALA A 108 -5.32 -9.08 -10.24
CA ALA A 108 -4.42 -10.02 -9.58
C ALA A 108 -4.66 -10.00 -8.06
N TRP A 109 -4.54 -11.18 -7.41
CA TRP A 109 -4.80 -11.32 -5.97
C TRP A 109 -3.90 -10.44 -5.09
N TYR A 110 -2.73 -10.06 -5.59
CA TYR A 110 -1.78 -9.16 -4.93
C TYR A 110 -1.95 -7.68 -5.30
N ALA A 111 -2.86 -7.34 -6.23
CA ALA A 111 -2.93 -5.98 -6.77
C ALA A 111 -3.35 -4.96 -5.70
N ALA A 112 -4.46 -5.19 -5.01
CA ALA A 112 -4.93 -4.30 -3.94
C ALA A 112 -3.97 -4.24 -2.74
N PRO A 113 -3.40 -5.36 -2.22
CA PRO A 113 -2.33 -5.34 -1.24
C PRO A 113 -1.11 -4.49 -1.65
N ILE A 114 -0.64 -4.63 -2.89
CA ILE A 114 0.50 -3.85 -3.39
C ILE A 114 0.13 -2.36 -3.49
N GLN A 115 -1.06 -2.04 -3.99
CA GLN A 115 -1.52 -0.65 -4.06
C GLN A 115 -1.67 -0.04 -2.67
N TRP A 116 -2.21 -0.78 -1.69
CA TRP A 116 -2.24 -0.38 -0.29
C TRP A 116 -0.84 -0.05 0.22
N ALA A 117 0.10 -1.00 0.12
CA ALA A 117 1.46 -0.81 0.61
C ALA A 117 2.18 0.36 -0.06
N ALA A 118 1.94 0.57 -1.36
CA ALA A 118 2.48 1.69 -2.11
C ALA A 118 1.86 3.03 -1.68
N SER A 119 0.55 3.07 -1.42
CA SER A 119 -0.16 4.28 -0.97
C SER A 119 0.33 4.76 0.39
N TRP A 120 0.71 3.83 1.26
CA TRP A 120 1.22 4.12 2.59
C TRP A 120 2.75 4.29 2.65
N GLY A 121 3.45 4.18 1.51
CA GLY A 121 4.92 4.25 1.48
C GLY A 121 5.62 3.05 2.09
N ILE A 122 4.88 1.95 2.36
CA ILE A 122 5.41 0.70 2.90
C ILE A 122 6.27 -0.01 1.86
N ALA A 123 5.84 0.06 0.60
CA ALA A 123 6.53 -0.58 -0.51
C ALA A 123 6.74 0.39 -1.67
N SER A 124 7.92 0.33 -2.27
CA SER A 124 8.30 1.04 -3.49
C SER A 124 8.62 0.05 -4.60
N GLY A 125 8.74 0.56 -5.82
CA GLY A 125 9.18 -0.22 -6.96
C GLY A 125 10.63 -0.70 -6.86
N THR A 126 11.00 -1.55 -7.80
CA THR A 126 12.36 -2.14 -7.88
C THR A 126 13.36 -1.25 -8.63
N GLY A 127 12.93 -0.04 -9.07
CA GLY A 127 13.76 0.89 -9.82
C GLY A 127 14.07 0.44 -11.25
N GLN A 128 13.34 -0.55 -11.77
CA GLN A 128 13.49 -1.05 -13.15
C GLN A 128 12.68 -0.23 -14.16
N GLY A 129 11.99 0.82 -13.70
CA GLY A 129 11.31 1.78 -14.56
C GLY A 129 12.34 2.67 -15.27
N ASP A 130 12.29 2.74 -16.57
CA ASP A 130 13.14 3.62 -17.35
C ASP A 130 12.49 5.00 -17.40
N PHE A 131 12.95 5.94 -16.56
CA PHE A 131 12.56 7.33 -16.65
C PHE A 131 13.30 7.99 -17.82
N THR A 132 12.97 7.59 -19.04
CA THR A 132 13.33 8.39 -20.20
C THR A 132 12.26 9.45 -20.42
N PHE A 133 12.67 10.68 -20.73
CA PHE A 133 11.79 11.82 -21.00
C PHE A 133 10.78 11.54 -22.14
N ASP A 134 11.11 10.58 -23.00
CA ASP A 134 10.36 10.27 -24.22
C ASP A 134 9.29 9.17 -24.02
N ALA A 135 9.41 8.35 -22.97
CA ALA A 135 8.40 7.36 -22.58
C ALA A 135 8.66 6.93 -21.13
N PRO A 136 8.08 7.62 -20.13
CA PRO A 136 8.21 7.19 -18.75
C PRO A 136 7.49 5.82 -18.61
N THR A 137 8.29 4.77 -18.49
CA THR A 137 7.76 3.47 -18.11
C THR A 137 7.42 3.52 -16.63
N LEU A 138 6.21 3.13 -16.29
CA LEU A 138 5.82 2.97 -14.90
C LEU A 138 6.82 2.02 -14.22
N ASP A 139 7.17 2.32 -12.98
CA ASP A 139 8.04 1.45 -12.19
C ASP A 139 7.47 0.03 -12.10
N THR A 140 8.33 -0.95 -11.84
CA THR A 140 7.94 -2.34 -11.62
C THR A 140 8.00 -2.66 -10.14
N PHE A 141 7.09 -3.51 -9.68
CA PHE A 141 7.08 -4.04 -8.31
C PHE A 141 7.77 -5.38 -8.19
N SER A 142 7.78 -6.15 -9.26
CA SER A 142 8.26 -7.53 -9.32
C SER A 142 7.52 -8.47 -8.33
N PRO A 143 6.18 -8.58 -8.40
CA PRO A 143 5.37 -9.25 -7.39
C PRO A 143 5.68 -10.73 -7.22
N LEU A 144 6.15 -11.39 -8.29
CA LEU A 144 6.49 -12.81 -8.29
C LEU A 144 7.99 -13.09 -8.03
N ALA A 145 8.81 -12.05 -7.88
CA ALA A 145 10.21 -12.22 -7.53
C ALA A 145 10.37 -12.77 -6.10
N PRO A 146 11.33 -13.67 -5.86
CA PRO A 146 11.67 -14.10 -4.51
C PRO A 146 12.04 -12.91 -3.63
N LEU A 147 11.60 -12.94 -2.37
CA LEU A 147 11.88 -11.90 -1.39
C LEU A 147 13.13 -12.27 -0.61
N THR A 148 14.06 -11.33 -0.46
CA THR A 148 15.22 -11.54 0.40
C THR A 148 14.87 -11.28 1.87
N ARG A 149 15.69 -11.83 2.79
CA ARG A 149 15.51 -11.64 4.23
C ARG A 149 15.59 -10.17 4.62
N GLN A 150 16.56 -9.43 4.08
CA GLN A 150 16.69 -7.98 4.34
C GLN A 150 15.52 -7.19 3.77
N ASP A 151 14.99 -7.53 2.57
CA ASP A 151 13.86 -6.82 1.98
C ASP A 151 12.57 -7.04 2.76
N ALA A 152 12.34 -8.26 3.28
CA ALA A 152 11.19 -8.54 4.15
C ALA A 152 11.20 -7.63 5.39
N VAL A 153 12.36 -7.50 6.01
CA VAL A 153 12.53 -6.63 7.19
C VAL A 153 12.37 -5.16 6.84
N VAL A 154 12.86 -4.73 5.67
CA VAL A 154 12.65 -3.35 5.19
C VAL A 154 11.17 -3.05 5.03
N LEU A 155 10.37 -3.98 4.49
CA LEU A 155 8.91 -3.78 4.36
C LEU A 155 8.23 -3.63 5.72
N LEU A 156 8.61 -4.43 6.73
CA LEU A 156 8.08 -4.30 8.10
C LEU A 156 8.52 -2.99 8.76
N TYR A 157 9.77 -2.58 8.56
CA TYR A 157 10.29 -1.32 9.08
C TYR A 157 9.56 -0.12 8.48
N GLN A 158 9.31 -0.13 7.17
CA GLN A 158 8.52 0.89 6.50
C GLN A 158 7.05 0.90 6.96
N TYR A 159 6.47 -0.29 7.21
CA TYR A 159 5.14 -0.37 7.80
C TYR A 159 5.09 0.32 9.18
N MET A 160 6.04 0.05 10.07
CA MET A 160 6.11 0.72 11.38
C MET A 160 6.33 2.24 11.23
N SER A 161 7.14 2.65 10.25
CA SER A 161 7.35 4.08 9.93
C SER A 161 6.06 4.74 9.44
N ALA A 162 5.27 4.04 8.61
CA ALA A 162 3.98 4.54 8.12
C ALA A 162 2.95 4.71 9.25
N LEU A 163 3.13 3.99 10.35
CA LEU A 163 2.31 4.10 11.56
C LEU A 163 2.78 5.19 12.52
N ASP A 164 3.88 5.89 12.21
CA ASP A 164 4.53 6.86 13.11
C ASP A 164 4.86 6.26 14.49
N VAL A 165 5.28 5.00 14.49
CA VAL A 165 5.68 4.28 15.71
C VAL A 165 7.15 4.52 15.96
N GLU A 166 7.49 4.97 17.16
CA GLU A 166 8.88 5.06 17.60
C GLU A 166 9.51 3.66 17.64
N MET A 167 10.58 3.47 16.87
CA MET A 167 11.25 2.19 16.73
C MET A 167 12.54 2.16 17.53
N GLU A 168 12.55 1.39 18.60
CA GLU A 168 13.78 1.14 19.34
C GLU A 168 14.74 0.31 18.49
N SER A 169 15.98 0.79 18.34
CA SER A 169 17.05 0.11 17.63
C SER A 169 18.36 0.28 18.38
N ALA A 170 19.02 -0.82 18.65
CA ALA A 170 20.38 -0.81 19.20
C ALA A 170 21.39 -0.96 18.06
N SER A 171 22.33 -0.04 17.98
CA SER A 171 23.41 -0.10 16.97
C SER A 171 24.38 -1.25 17.23
N GLY A 172 24.97 -1.78 16.16
CA GLY A 172 26.01 -2.82 16.23
C GLY A 172 25.48 -4.25 16.30
N GLN A 173 24.18 -4.46 16.12
CA GLN A 173 23.60 -5.81 16.10
C GLN A 173 24.07 -6.62 14.89
N LEU A 174 24.30 -5.99 13.75
CA LEU A 174 24.87 -6.64 12.57
C LEU A 174 26.23 -7.27 12.85
N GLY A 175 27.06 -6.61 13.67
CA GLY A 175 28.40 -7.12 14.07
C GLY A 175 28.36 -8.42 14.89
N ARG A 176 27.20 -8.88 15.33
CA ARG A 176 27.03 -10.18 16.01
C ARG A 176 27.08 -11.36 15.04
N PHE A 177 26.94 -11.10 13.73
CA PHE A 177 26.92 -12.10 12.68
C PHE A 177 28.13 -11.94 11.76
N PRO A 178 28.82 -13.04 11.39
CA PRO A 178 29.98 -12.99 10.52
C PRO A 178 29.72 -12.33 9.16
N ASP A 179 28.48 -12.43 8.66
CA ASP A 179 28.01 -11.91 7.39
C ASP A 179 27.12 -10.63 7.54
N GLY A 180 27.13 -10.02 8.72
CA GLY A 180 26.33 -8.82 8.98
C GLY A 180 26.69 -7.64 8.06
N GLU A 181 27.96 -7.53 7.68
CA GLU A 181 28.46 -6.50 6.75
C GLU A 181 27.95 -6.68 5.30
N ASP A 182 27.47 -7.87 4.93
CA ASP A 182 26.84 -8.13 3.63
C ASP A 182 25.45 -7.49 3.50
N THR A 183 24.92 -6.93 4.60
CA THR A 183 23.67 -6.20 4.59
C THR A 183 23.78 -4.94 3.73
N ALA A 184 22.89 -4.81 2.74
CA ALA A 184 22.83 -3.65 1.86
C ALA A 184 22.62 -2.35 2.65
N LEU A 185 23.23 -1.24 2.22
CA LEU A 185 23.18 0.04 2.94
C LEU A 185 21.75 0.50 3.26
N TYR A 186 20.81 0.33 2.32
CA TYR A 186 19.41 0.72 2.51
C TYR A 186 18.69 -0.10 3.60
N ALA A 187 19.17 -1.32 3.86
CA ALA A 187 18.52 -2.25 4.78
C ALA A 187 19.13 -2.23 6.20
N ARG A 188 20.28 -1.58 6.41
CA ARG A 188 21.02 -1.65 7.67
C ARG A 188 20.19 -1.24 8.89
N ASN A 189 19.52 -0.10 8.82
CA ASN A 189 18.69 0.37 9.95
C ASN A 189 17.54 -0.59 10.25
N ALA A 190 16.87 -1.08 9.22
CA ALA A 190 15.79 -2.05 9.36
C ALA A 190 16.29 -3.38 9.97
N MET A 191 17.44 -3.86 9.53
CA MET A 191 18.05 -5.09 10.05
C MET A 191 18.50 -4.94 11.50
N GLU A 192 19.16 -3.82 11.88
CA GLU A 192 19.50 -3.51 13.28
C GLU A 192 18.24 -3.52 14.17
N TRP A 193 17.18 -2.85 13.72
CA TRP A 193 15.91 -2.83 14.41
C TRP A 193 15.30 -4.22 14.56
N ALA A 194 15.25 -5.01 13.50
CA ALA A 194 14.63 -6.33 13.52
C ALA A 194 15.38 -7.32 14.42
N ILE A 195 16.71 -7.24 14.45
CA ILE A 195 17.54 -8.07 15.35
C ILE A 195 17.32 -7.61 16.81
N THR A 196 17.31 -6.29 17.07
CA THR A 196 17.08 -5.73 18.41
C THR A 196 15.75 -6.23 18.99
N ASN A 197 14.69 -6.23 18.17
CA ASN A 197 13.34 -6.61 18.56
C ASN A 197 13.04 -8.10 18.33
N GLN A 198 14.02 -8.92 18.03
CA GLN A 198 13.92 -10.38 17.84
C GLN A 198 12.94 -10.80 16.71
N ILE A 199 12.63 -9.88 15.80
CA ILE A 199 11.78 -10.13 14.63
C ILE A 199 12.50 -11.05 13.65
N LEU A 200 13.80 -10.79 13.43
CA LEU A 200 14.67 -11.61 12.61
C LEU A 200 15.79 -12.20 13.43
N GLN A 201 15.98 -13.50 13.32
CA GLN A 201 17.08 -14.24 13.95
C GLN A 201 17.98 -14.84 12.86
N GLY A 202 19.22 -15.10 13.21
CA GLY A 202 20.15 -15.82 12.33
C GLY A 202 19.75 -17.28 12.13
N SER A 203 20.29 -17.89 11.10
CA SER A 203 20.25 -19.33 10.85
C SER A 203 21.67 -19.87 10.81
N ASP A 204 21.95 -20.91 11.61
CA ASP A 204 23.29 -21.50 11.72
C ASP A 204 24.41 -20.50 12.02
N GLY A 205 24.09 -19.45 12.82
CA GLY A 205 25.01 -18.39 13.19
C GLY A 205 25.25 -17.33 12.12
N MET A 206 24.56 -17.39 10.98
CA MET A 206 24.63 -16.43 9.87
C MET A 206 23.33 -15.63 9.79
N LEU A 207 23.42 -14.39 9.35
CA LEU A 207 22.26 -13.51 9.14
C LEU A 207 21.59 -13.74 7.79
N LEU A 208 22.38 -14.03 6.77
CA LEU A 208 21.98 -14.28 5.39
C LEU A 208 21.10 -13.16 4.80
N PRO A 209 21.54 -11.88 4.83
CA PRO A 209 20.68 -10.75 4.48
C PRO A 209 20.14 -10.82 3.04
N GLY A 210 20.96 -11.24 2.08
CA GLY A 210 20.60 -11.43 0.67
C GLY A 210 19.98 -12.80 0.37
N GLY A 211 19.87 -13.69 1.37
CA GLY A 211 19.24 -15.01 1.20
C GLY A 211 17.74 -14.91 0.96
N THR A 212 17.22 -15.80 0.11
CA THR A 212 15.77 -15.88 -0.13
C THR A 212 15.05 -16.34 1.14
N LEU A 213 13.98 -15.65 1.49
CA LEU A 213 13.11 -16.01 2.60
C LEU A 213 12.18 -17.16 2.15
N THR A 214 12.12 -18.25 2.93
CA THR A 214 11.13 -19.30 2.70
C THR A 214 9.77 -18.94 3.31
N ARG A 215 8.72 -19.65 2.93
CA ARG A 215 7.37 -19.43 3.48
C ARG A 215 7.30 -19.71 4.98
N ALA A 216 8.00 -20.75 5.46
CA ALA A 216 8.11 -21.02 6.91
C ALA A 216 8.86 -19.91 7.65
N GLN A 217 9.96 -19.42 7.08
CA GLN A 217 10.70 -18.30 7.65
C GLN A 217 9.88 -17.01 7.63
N ALA A 218 9.08 -16.78 6.58
CA ALA A 218 8.18 -15.63 6.51
C ALA A 218 7.09 -15.70 7.59
N ALA A 219 6.51 -16.89 7.84
CA ALA A 219 5.57 -17.10 8.94
C ALA A 219 6.19 -16.74 10.29
N ALA A 220 7.44 -17.17 10.54
CA ALA A 220 8.15 -16.86 11.78
C ALA A 220 8.46 -15.36 11.92
N VAL A 221 8.91 -14.70 10.85
CA VAL A 221 9.18 -13.26 10.86
C VAL A 221 7.89 -12.46 11.12
N LEU A 222 6.78 -12.83 10.49
CA LEU A 222 5.48 -12.15 10.68
C LEU A 222 4.90 -12.40 12.07
N ASP A 223 5.01 -13.62 12.61
CA ASP A 223 4.57 -13.95 13.96
C ASP A 223 5.38 -13.17 15.02
N ASN A 224 6.71 -13.21 14.92
CA ASN A 224 7.59 -12.44 15.80
C ASN A 224 7.30 -10.93 15.70
N PHE A 225 7.05 -10.42 14.49
CA PHE A 225 6.68 -9.04 14.26
C PHE A 225 5.35 -8.70 14.92
N SER A 226 4.33 -9.56 14.80
CA SER A 226 2.99 -9.34 15.36
C SER A 226 3.02 -9.20 16.89
N ALA A 227 3.96 -9.87 17.55
CA ALA A 227 4.17 -9.77 18.99
C ALA A 227 4.77 -8.42 19.44
N GLN A 228 5.44 -7.69 18.53
CA GLN A 228 6.09 -6.40 18.78
C GLN A 228 5.26 -5.22 18.23
N ALA A 229 4.41 -5.49 17.23
CA ALA A 229 3.60 -4.45 16.62
C ALA A 229 2.51 -3.94 17.59
N PRO A 230 2.21 -2.63 17.56
CA PRO A 230 1.17 -2.08 18.41
C PRO A 230 -0.19 -2.71 18.07
N GLN A 231 -0.98 -3.02 19.10
CA GLN A 231 -2.38 -3.40 18.93
C GLN A 231 -3.14 -2.16 18.48
N ARG A 232 -3.69 -2.18 17.27
CA ARG A 232 -4.35 -1.02 16.67
C ARG A 232 -5.68 -1.42 16.04
N GLU A 233 -6.54 -0.42 15.90
CA GLU A 233 -7.63 -0.50 14.93
C GLU A 233 -7.02 -0.50 13.51
N THR A 234 -7.68 -1.20 12.59
CA THR A 234 -7.23 -1.29 11.19
C THR A 234 -6.91 0.09 10.61
N MET A 235 -5.81 0.19 9.88
CA MET A 235 -5.43 1.45 9.22
C MET A 235 -6.51 1.83 8.20
N GLU A 236 -7.21 2.92 8.48
CA GLU A 236 -8.06 3.52 7.46
C GLU A 236 -7.21 4.32 6.48
N ALA A 237 -7.51 4.19 5.19
CA ALA A 237 -6.81 4.96 4.19
C ALA A 237 -7.00 6.46 4.47
N PRO A 238 -5.92 7.25 4.70
CA PRO A 238 -6.03 8.67 5.04
C PRO A 238 -6.61 9.49 3.90
N ALA A 239 -6.58 8.93 2.70
CA ALA A 239 -7.17 9.48 1.50
C ALA A 239 -7.40 8.38 0.48
N SER A 240 -8.40 8.55 -0.36
CA SER A 240 -8.72 7.66 -1.47
C SER A 240 -8.88 8.47 -2.77
N ILE A 241 -8.77 7.78 -3.89
CA ILE A 241 -9.04 8.37 -5.20
C ILE A 241 -10.31 7.73 -5.75
N THR A 242 -11.30 8.56 -6.01
CA THR A 242 -12.50 8.19 -6.76
C THR A 242 -12.41 8.76 -8.17
N THR A 243 -13.37 8.48 -9.03
CA THR A 243 -13.46 9.08 -10.36
C THR A 243 -14.82 9.68 -10.58
N ILE A 244 -14.87 10.82 -11.25
CA ILE A 244 -16.11 11.38 -11.81
C ILE A 244 -16.11 11.17 -13.32
N THR A 245 -17.29 10.93 -13.89
CA THR A 245 -17.49 10.95 -15.34
C THR A 245 -17.89 12.35 -15.77
N TRP A 246 -17.06 12.99 -16.60
CA TRP A 246 -17.36 14.25 -17.23
C TRP A 246 -17.73 13.99 -18.69
N THR A 247 -18.85 14.52 -19.14
CA THR A 247 -19.38 14.31 -20.50
C THR A 247 -19.31 15.59 -21.30
N TYR A 248 -18.84 15.47 -22.53
CA TYR A 248 -18.81 16.56 -23.49
C TYR A 248 -19.45 16.11 -24.82
N THR A 249 -20.29 16.94 -25.38
CA THR A 249 -20.97 16.68 -26.67
C THR A 249 -20.47 17.64 -27.72
N ALA A 250 -19.91 17.12 -28.82
CA ALA A 250 -19.50 17.89 -29.99
C ALA A 250 -20.29 17.38 -31.22
N GLY A 251 -21.21 18.18 -31.70
CA GLY A 251 -22.12 17.77 -32.76
C GLY A 251 -23.03 16.62 -32.32
N GLU A 252 -22.98 15.49 -33.01
CA GLU A 252 -23.74 14.28 -32.67
C GLU A 252 -22.92 13.31 -31.79
N GLN A 253 -21.65 13.64 -31.48
CA GLN A 253 -20.74 12.75 -30.77
C GLN A 253 -20.60 13.15 -29.30
N GLU A 254 -20.75 12.16 -28.43
CA GLU A 254 -20.55 12.30 -26.99
C GLU A 254 -19.21 11.69 -26.58
N TYR A 255 -18.45 12.44 -25.78
CA TYR A 255 -17.18 12.02 -25.20
C TYR A 255 -17.33 11.95 -23.69
N GLN A 256 -16.83 10.88 -23.10
CA GLN A 256 -16.82 10.68 -21.65
C GLN A 256 -15.40 10.60 -21.15
N PHE A 257 -15.11 11.37 -20.09
CA PHE A 257 -13.81 11.39 -19.42
C PHE A 257 -13.99 10.94 -17.98
N ARG A 258 -13.21 9.95 -17.55
CA ARG A 258 -13.11 9.61 -16.14
C ARG A 258 -11.94 10.38 -15.54
N ILE A 259 -12.26 11.31 -14.63
CA ILE A 259 -11.29 12.24 -14.03
C ILE A 259 -11.14 11.88 -12.55
N PRO A 260 -9.90 11.62 -12.06
CA PRO A 260 -9.66 11.28 -10.65
C PRO A 260 -10.02 12.44 -9.73
N GLN A 261 -10.54 12.11 -8.56
CA GLN A 261 -10.91 13.02 -7.49
C GLN A 261 -10.30 12.53 -6.17
N ILE A 262 -9.66 13.42 -5.44
CA ILE A 262 -9.12 13.14 -4.11
C ILE A 262 -10.26 13.20 -3.10
N GLN A 263 -10.35 12.19 -2.24
CA GLN A 263 -11.18 12.18 -1.05
C GLN A 263 -10.30 11.91 0.17
N ALA A 264 -10.38 12.77 1.17
CA ALA A 264 -9.65 12.60 2.41
C ALA A 264 -10.57 13.02 3.57
N GLU A 265 -10.62 12.18 4.61
CA GLU A 265 -11.47 12.45 5.76
C GLU A 265 -11.01 13.69 6.52
N GLY A 266 -11.95 14.58 6.83
CA GLY A 266 -11.66 15.82 7.56
C GLY A 266 -10.89 16.89 6.75
N VAL A 267 -10.67 16.66 5.44
CA VAL A 267 -9.91 17.57 4.57
C VAL A 267 -10.81 18.14 3.47
N ASP A 268 -10.81 19.46 3.30
CA ASP A 268 -11.50 20.10 2.17
C ASP A 268 -10.67 19.95 0.88
N THR A 269 -11.12 19.06 -0.01
CA THR A 269 -10.46 18.77 -1.29
C THR A 269 -11.15 19.41 -2.50
N VAL A 270 -12.15 20.27 -2.27
CA VAL A 270 -13.01 20.84 -3.35
C VAL A 270 -12.19 21.65 -4.35
N GLU A 271 -11.33 22.53 -3.89
CA GLU A 271 -10.52 23.39 -4.77
C GLU A 271 -9.49 22.59 -5.56
N ILE A 272 -8.89 21.59 -4.95
CA ILE A 272 -7.91 20.71 -5.61
C ILE A 272 -8.61 19.88 -6.69
N ASN A 273 -9.73 19.26 -6.36
CA ASN A 273 -10.52 18.48 -7.30
C ASN A 273 -11.01 19.35 -8.46
N ARG A 274 -11.39 20.59 -8.21
CA ARG A 274 -11.72 21.58 -9.25
C ARG A 274 -10.50 21.86 -10.15
N ALA A 275 -9.30 22.01 -9.58
CA ALA A 275 -8.09 22.24 -10.36
C ALA A 275 -7.75 21.03 -11.25
N ILE A 276 -7.93 19.80 -10.73
CA ILE A 276 -7.75 18.56 -11.51
C ILE A 276 -8.75 18.53 -12.68
N VAL A 277 -10.03 18.77 -12.43
CA VAL A 277 -11.06 18.82 -13.50
C VAL A 277 -10.71 19.88 -14.53
N ASN A 278 -10.39 21.10 -14.10
CA ASN A 278 -10.06 22.20 -15.00
C ASN A 278 -8.87 21.88 -15.91
N ARG A 279 -7.84 21.20 -15.40
CA ARG A 279 -6.69 20.80 -16.20
C ARG A 279 -7.10 19.97 -17.40
N TYR A 280 -7.96 18.96 -17.20
CA TYR A 280 -8.33 18.00 -18.24
C TYR A 280 -9.48 18.48 -19.11
N THR A 281 -10.31 19.37 -18.61
CA THR A 281 -11.43 19.95 -19.38
C THR A 281 -11.06 21.27 -20.07
N TYR A 282 -9.92 21.87 -19.71
CA TYR A 282 -9.50 23.19 -20.24
C TYR A 282 -9.41 23.22 -21.78
N ALA A 283 -8.78 22.22 -22.38
CA ALA A 283 -8.63 22.15 -23.83
C ALA A 283 -9.99 22.05 -24.54
N VAL A 284 -10.93 21.30 -23.97
CA VAL A 284 -12.28 21.13 -24.50
C VAL A 284 -13.11 22.39 -24.30
N ASN A 285 -13.05 23.00 -23.12
CA ASN A 285 -13.82 24.19 -22.78
C ASN A 285 -13.35 25.46 -23.51
N ASN A 286 -12.08 25.51 -23.93
CA ASN A 286 -11.49 26.68 -24.57
C ASN A 286 -11.22 26.54 -26.06
N SER A 287 -11.48 25.38 -26.66
CA SER A 287 -11.21 25.17 -28.07
C SER A 287 -12.46 25.21 -28.94
N SER A 288 -12.84 26.43 -29.34
CA SER A 288 -13.56 26.60 -30.64
C SER A 288 -12.75 26.05 -31.84
N ALA A 289 -11.45 25.81 -31.66
CA ALA A 289 -10.55 25.22 -32.65
C ALA A 289 -10.71 23.68 -32.81
N LEU A 290 -11.08 22.96 -31.75
CA LEU A 290 -11.31 21.50 -31.83
C LEU A 290 -12.59 21.16 -32.61
N VAL A 291 -13.59 22.04 -32.59
CA VAL A 291 -14.84 21.84 -33.30
C VAL A 291 -14.70 22.06 -34.84
N ASN A 292 -13.73 22.88 -35.26
CA ASN A 292 -13.58 23.26 -36.67
C ASN A 292 -12.41 22.55 -37.39
N GLY A 293 -11.55 21.81 -36.67
CA GLY A 293 -10.29 21.29 -37.20
C GLY A 293 -10.22 19.78 -37.46
N GLY A 294 -11.30 19.02 -37.24
CA GLY A 294 -11.29 17.57 -37.51
C GLY A 294 -10.46 16.75 -36.52
N TYR A 295 -9.92 17.35 -35.46
CA TYR A 295 -9.25 16.65 -34.37
C TYR A 295 -10.31 16.03 -33.47
N GLN A 296 -10.40 14.72 -33.48
CA GLN A 296 -11.19 14.00 -32.51
C GLN A 296 -10.36 13.79 -31.23
N PRO A 297 -10.79 14.25 -30.07
CA PRO A 297 -10.12 13.90 -28.83
C PRO A 297 -10.21 12.40 -28.65
N ILE A 298 -9.05 11.74 -28.51
CA ILE A 298 -8.91 10.27 -28.40
C ILE A 298 -9.08 9.81 -26.94
N TYR A 299 -9.53 10.69 -26.02
CA TYR A 299 -9.53 10.36 -24.59
C TYR A 299 -10.84 9.82 -24.09
N SER A 300 -10.76 8.68 -23.43
CA SER A 300 -11.81 8.19 -22.55
C SER A 300 -11.46 8.32 -21.07
N ASP A 301 -10.19 8.23 -20.72
CA ASP A 301 -9.77 8.14 -19.31
C ASP A 301 -8.49 8.94 -19.02
N VAL A 302 -8.49 9.64 -17.89
CA VAL A 302 -7.27 10.18 -17.28
C VAL A 302 -6.67 9.08 -16.41
N GLY A 303 -5.51 8.59 -16.80
CA GLY A 303 -4.77 7.63 -16.00
C GLY A 303 -4.24 8.31 -14.72
N TYR A 304 -4.13 7.55 -13.64
CA TYR A 304 -3.59 8.07 -12.39
C TYR A 304 -2.93 6.98 -11.56
N TYR A 305 -2.02 7.40 -10.71
CA TYR A 305 -1.54 6.64 -9.55
C TYR A 305 -1.28 7.61 -8.40
N TYR A 306 -1.31 7.13 -7.17
CA TYR A 306 -1.09 7.95 -6.00
C TYR A 306 -0.30 7.22 -4.92
N SER A 307 0.30 8.00 -4.04
CA SER A 307 0.97 7.51 -2.83
C SER A 307 0.70 8.48 -1.70
N VAL A 308 0.57 7.96 -0.50
CA VAL A 308 0.52 8.77 0.73
C VAL A 308 1.84 8.62 1.44
N PHE A 309 2.48 9.73 1.72
CA PHE A 309 3.74 9.79 2.47
C PHE A 309 3.44 10.26 3.88
N GLN A 310 3.87 9.49 4.86
CA GLN A 310 3.88 9.85 6.27
C GLN A 310 5.34 9.84 6.75
N GLY A 311 5.70 10.70 7.70
CA GLY A 311 7.04 10.66 8.29
C GLY A 311 7.98 11.81 7.93
N PHE A 312 7.51 12.86 7.27
CA PHE A 312 8.23 14.13 7.18
C PHE A 312 7.81 15.09 8.29
N GLY A 313 8.02 14.73 9.57
CA GLY A 313 7.47 15.47 10.71
C GLY A 313 5.94 15.39 10.70
N ASP A 314 5.26 16.50 10.96
CA ASP A 314 3.78 16.57 10.99
C ASP A 314 3.10 16.49 9.61
N PHE A 315 3.84 16.13 8.55
CA PHE A 315 3.29 16.10 7.19
C PHE A 315 2.74 14.74 6.81
N ARG A 316 1.48 14.78 6.38
CA ARG A 316 0.81 13.69 5.68
C ARG A 316 0.55 14.18 4.25
N ILE A 317 1.35 13.73 3.30
CA ILE A 317 1.27 14.19 1.90
C ILE A 317 0.67 13.09 1.04
N LEU A 318 -0.44 13.39 0.39
CA LEU A 318 -0.91 12.60 -0.75
C LEU A 318 -0.26 13.17 -2.01
N SER A 319 0.48 12.34 -2.73
CA SER A 319 0.99 12.65 -4.07
C SER A 319 0.19 11.88 -5.10
N LEU A 320 -0.65 12.57 -5.84
CA LEU A 320 -1.41 12.05 -6.96
C LEU A 320 -0.70 12.45 -8.25
N VAL A 321 -0.33 11.49 -9.06
CA VAL A 321 0.15 11.72 -10.42
C VAL A 321 -0.97 11.35 -11.37
N THR A 322 -1.34 12.29 -12.21
CA THR A 322 -2.33 12.11 -13.26
C THR A 322 -1.64 12.23 -14.63
N TYR A 323 -2.09 11.44 -15.57
CA TYR A 323 -1.55 11.47 -16.93
C TYR A 323 -2.65 11.28 -17.96
N ASP A 324 -2.44 11.93 -19.09
CA ASP A 324 -3.25 11.78 -20.29
C ASP A 324 -2.33 11.50 -21.48
N LYS A 325 -2.86 10.83 -22.48
CA LYS A 325 -2.16 10.54 -23.72
C LYS A 325 -2.74 11.38 -24.84
N TRP A 326 -1.93 12.23 -25.47
CA TRP A 326 -2.33 13.03 -26.63
C TRP A 326 -1.52 12.63 -27.87
N ASN A 327 -2.18 11.98 -28.84
CA ASN A 327 -1.51 11.29 -29.93
C ASN A 327 -0.55 10.21 -29.43
N GLU A 328 0.76 10.41 -29.59
CA GLU A 328 1.80 9.53 -29.08
C GLU A 328 2.50 10.10 -27.84
N ASP A 329 2.14 11.33 -27.43
CA ASP A 329 2.74 12.03 -26.30
C ASP A 329 1.93 11.84 -25.02
N TYR A 330 2.61 11.70 -23.90
CA TYR A 330 2.02 11.69 -22.57
C TYR A 330 2.21 13.05 -21.89
N SER A 331 1.15 13.56 -21.27
CA SER A 331 1.19 14.72 -20.39
C SER A 331 0.99 14.29 -18.96
N PHE A 332 1.83 14.74 -18.05
CA PHE A 332 1.77 14.40 -16.64
C PHE A 332 1.48 15.64 -15.79
N ALA A 333 0.77 15.43 -14.68
CA ALA A 333 0.65 16.40 -13.61
C ALA A 333 0.82 15.72 -12.26
N VAL A 334 1.52 16.39 -11.35
CA VAL A 334 1.71 15.94 -9.98
C VAL A 334 0.95 16.89 -9.05
N TRP A 335 0.12 16.32 -8.20
CA TRP A 335 -0.70 17.01 -7.22
C TRP A 335 -0.26 16.54 -5.83
N ASN A 336 0.59 17.31 -5.17
CA ASN A 336 0.97 17.02 -3.79
C ASN A 336 0.05 17.77 -2.86
N VAL A 337 -0.68 17.05 -2.03
CA VAL A 337 -1.67 17.60 -1.11
C VAL A 337 -1.26 17.33 0.32
N ASP A 338 -1.14 18.35 1.11
CA ASP A 338 -0.99 18.24 2.56
C ASP A 338 -2.34 17.83 3.15
N LEU A 339 -2.43 16.59 3.64
CA LEU A 339 -3.66 16.02 4.21
C LEU A 339 -4.03 16.61 5.59
N SER A 340 -3.16 17.43 6.19
CA SER A 340 -3.50 18.16 7.42
C SER A 340 -4.20 19.48 7.15
N THR A 341 -3.95 20.08 5.98
CA THR A 341 -4.45 21.42 5.63
C THR A 341 -5.35 21.45 4.40
N GLY A 342 -5.34 20.40 3.58
CA GLY A 342 -6.04 20.38 2.28
C GLY A 342 -5.39 21.27 1.22
N GLN A 343 -4.16 21.72 1.42
CA GLN A 343 -3.48 22.64 0.51
C GLN A 343 -2.55 21.91 -0.44
N LEU A 344 -2.42 22.44 -1.67
CA LEU A 344 -1.38 21.98 -2.59
C LEU A 344 0.00 22.41 -2.08
N VAL A 345 0.95 21.49 -2.16
CA VAL A 345 2.35 21.69 -1.76
C VAL A 345 3.23 21.59 -3.01
N GLU A 346 4.03 22.62 -3.24
CA GLU A 346 5.01 22.63 -4.32
C GLU A 346 6.07 21.53 -4.09
N SER A 347 6.42 20.78 -5.14
CA SER A 347 7.46 19.71 -5.06
C SER A 347 8.79 20.25 -4.51
N ALA A 348 9.13 21.52 -4.80
CA ALA A 348 10.31 22.18 -4.26
C ALA A 348 10.25 22.34 -2.73
N GLN A 349 9.08 22.61 -2.18
CA GLN A 349 8.88 22.74 -0.73
C GLN A 349 9.03 21.38 -0.02
N LEU A 350 8.53 20.30 -0.65
CA LEU A 350 8.69 18.93 -0.13
C LEU A 350 10.17 18.55 -0.11
N LEU A 351 10.89 18.80 -1.19
CA LEU A 351 12.32 18.51 -1.28
C LEU A 351 13.13 19.31 -0.26
N ALA A 352 12.84 20.59 -0.08
CA ALA A 352 13.50 21.43 0.92
C ALA A 352 13.27 20.91 2.35
N LYS A 353 12.05 20.46 2.67
CA LYS A 353 11.72 19.86 3.97
C LYS A 353 12.40 18.52 4.20
N ALA A 354 12.58 17.73 3.14
CA ALA A 354 13.35 16.49 3.19
C ALA A 354 14.88 16.72 3.25
N GLY A 355 15.33 17.99 3.39
CA GLY A 355 16.76 18.34 3.50
C GLY A 355 17.49 18.40 2.16
N TYR A 356 16.78 18.30 1.03
CA TYR A 356 17.39 18.43 -0.30
C TYR A 356 17.46 19.89 -0.73
N ARG A 357 18.57 20.27 -1.31
CA ARG A 357 18.76 21.60 -1.89
C ARG A 357 18.25 21.61 -3.32
N VAL A 358 17.16 22.32 -3.56
CA VAL A 358 16.47 22.42 -4.86
C VAL A 358 17.35 23.05 -5.94
N ASP A 359 18.25 23.96 -5.56
CA ASP A 359 19.23 24.61 -6.45
C ASP A 359 20.21 23.62 -7.13
N ARG A 360 20.37 22.42 -6.58
CA ARG A 360 21.19 21.34 -7.15
C ARG A 360 20.41 20.37 -8.05
N LEU A 361 19.09 20.48 -8.10
CA LEU A 361 18.21 19.59 -8.85
C LEU A 361 17.74 20.17 -10.19
N GLN A 362 18.15 21.41 -10.52
CA GLN A 362 17.88 21.95 -11.85
C GLN A 362 18.77 21.21 -12.86
N PRO A 363 18.21 20.57 -13.90
CA PRO A 363 19.04 20.00 -14.96
C PRO A 363 19.82 21.12 -15.65
N GLU A 364 21.12 20.90 -15.89
CA GLU A 364 22.03 21.78 -16.68
C GLU A 364 21.59 21.94 -18.15
N ASN A 365 20.33 21.91 -18.50
CA ASN A 365 19.79 21.94 -19.84
C ASN A 365 19.33 23.31 -20.33
N SER A 366 19.93 24.39 -19.83
CA SER A 366 19.71 25.72 -20.41
C SER A 366 20.77 26.14 -21.45
N ARG A 367 21.55 25.22 -22.02
CA ARG A 367 22.49 25.50 -23.10
C ARG A 367 22.42 24.47 -24.23
N ARG A 368 21.32 24.45 -24.98
CA ARG A 368 21.45 24.08 -26.41
C ARG A 368 21.51 25.36 -27.23
N PRO A 369 22.63 25.66 -27.89
CA PRO A 369 22.67 26.74 -28.84
C PRO A 369 21.76 26.36 -30.01
N GLY A 370 20.90 27.30 -30.42
CA GLY A 370 20.01 27.15 -31.55
C GLY A 370 20.70 26.57 -32.76
N ARG A 371 20.17 25.52 -33.33
CA ARG A 371 20.32 25.21 -34.75
C ARG A 371 19.19 25.93 -35.45
N GLY A 372 19.54 27.04 -36.06
CA GLY A 372 18.71 27.60 -37.10
C GLY A 372 18.66 26.61 -38.28
N PHE A 373 17.44 26.40 -38.72
CA PHE A 373 16.98 26.37 -40.11
C PHE A 373 15.45 26.31 -40.04
#